data_6c74cfb627335f8ca55587f490d6f385
#
_entry.id   6c74cfb627335f8ca55587f490d6f385
#
_cell.length_a   1.000
_cell.length_b   1.000
_cell.length_c   1.000
_cell.angle_alpha   90.00
_cell.angle_beta   90.00
_cell.angle_gamma   90.00
#
_symmetry.space_group_name_H-M   'P 1'
#
loop_
_entity.id
_entity.type
_entity.pdbx_description
1 polymer ?
#
loop_
_entity_poly.entity_id
_entity_poly.type
_entity_poly.pdbx_seq_one_letter_code
_entity_poly.pdbx_strand_id
1 'polypeptide(L)'
;QLKVAMDCLREVSDNLKNKNIPLHMFEGDYEELKNWIEINFPNSVIYMNHSTDIDYYRTKTNVFKRFYADQKRIKIFENFGIQTKNFNRDAWSFDWQKIMTKPILSEVKASAPWGLKDIKLNSFEEFSSKITLIDQMPESQIGGETKAFELMHSFLEERGNGYAFKMSSPVEAEFACSRLSTHLAFGSISLKTVYQSLLEAIPNSSFKKDLYSFKKRLHWHCHFIQKLETEPELEFSSMHPMCDKLRGDGDNEIIEKWIKGETGFPFLDACMQFLKKKGWINFRMRAMIMSFASYNLWQPWHKTSPL
;
A
#
# COMPACT_ATOMS: atom_id res chain seq x y z
N GLN A 1 -5.10 -10.07 -1.38
CA GLN A 1 -4.05 -9.18 -1.93
C GLN A 1 -3.74 -9.52 -3.38
N LEU A 2 -3.44 -10.80 -3.71
CA LEU A 2 -3.08 -11.21 -5.08
C LEU A 2 -4.14 -10.84 -6.11
N LYS A 3 -5.44 -11.03 -5.82
CA LYS A 3 -6.53 -10.63 -6.72
C LYS A 3 -6.47 -9.13 -7.05
N VAL A 4 -6.33 -8.27 -6.05
CA VAL A 4 -6.21 -6.82 -6.26
C VAL A 4 -4.99 -6.46 -7.08
N ALA A 5 -3.84 -7.10 -6.83
CA ALA A 5 -2.63 -6.91 -7.64
C ALA A 5 -2.85 -7.29 -9.10
N MET A 6 -3.51 -8.42 -9.35
CA MET A 6 -3.84 -8.88 -10.71
C MET A 6 -4.80 -7.93 -11.43
N ASP A 7 -5.82 -7.39 -10.72
CA ASP A 7 -6.72 -6.38 -11.28
C ASP A 7 -5.94 -5.10 -11.67
N CYS A 8 -5.05 -4.62 -10.79
CA CYS A 8 -4.20 -3.46 -11.09
C CYS A 8 -3.27 -3.72 -12.28
N LEU A 9 -2.61 -4.88 -12.33
CA LEU A 9 -1.71 -5.22 -13.43
C LEU A 9 -2.43 -5.37 -14.77
N ARG A 10 -3.65 -5.90 -14.77
CA ARG A 10 -4.48 -6.01 -15.99
C ARG A 10 -4.75 -4.62 -16.55
N GLU A 11 -5.23 -3.69 -15.75
CA GLU A 11 -5.52 -2.34 -16.20
C GLU A 11 -4.25 -1.59 -16.67
N VAL A 12 -3.13 -1.77 -15.96
CA VAL A 12 -1.83 -1.24 -16.38
C VAL A 12 -1.40 -1.83 -17.72
N SER A 13 -1.55 -3.16 -17.93
CA SER A 13 -1.23 -3.82 -19.19
C SER A 13 -2.03 -3.23 -20.34
N ASP A 14 -3.35 -3.08 -20.16
CA ASP A 14 -4.24 -2.53 -21.18
C ASP A 14 -3.91 -1.06 -21.49
N ASN A 15 -3.66 -0.25 -20.48
CA ASN A 15 -3.31 1.17 -20.63
C ASN A 15 -1.95 1.35 -21.34
N LEU A 16 -0.95 0.54 -21.02
CA LEU A 16 0.36 0.58 -21.66
C LEU A 16 0.29 0.08 -23.10
N LYS A 17 -0.49 -0.98 -23.38
CA LYS A 17 -0.73 -1.51 -24.72
C LYS A 17 -1.33 -0.44 -25.65
N ASN A 18 -2.30 0.34 -25.16
CA ASN A 18 -2.87 1.47 -25.89
C ASN A 18 -1.86 2.58 -26.23
N LYS A 19 -0.74 2.61 -25.53
CA LYS A 19 0.38 3.57 -25.72
C LYS A 19 1.57 2.95 -26.46
N ASN A 20 1.45 1.72 -26.94
CA ASN A 20 2.54 0.94 -27.54
C ASN A 20 3.76 0.76 -26.61
N ILE A 21 3.54 0.69 -25.31
CA ILE A 21 4.55 0.40 -24.30
C ILE A 21 4.35 -1.05 -23.84
N PRO A 22 5.34 -1.94 -24.00
CA PRO A 22 5.20 -3.33 -23.57
C PRO A 22 5.29 -3.44 -22.04
N LEU A 23 4.43 -4.28 -21.46
CA LEU A 23 4.55 -4.76 -20.09
C LEU A 23 5.04 -6.20 -20.11
N HIS A 24 6.18 -6.46 -19.49
CA HIS A 24 6.76 -7.79 -19.39
C HIS A 24 6.75 -8.25 -17.93
N MET A 25 6.53 -9.55 -17.75
CA MET A 25 6.51 -10.19 -16.43
C MET A 25 7.77 -11.05 -16.29
N PHE A 26 8.51 -10.83 -15.20
CA PHE A 26 9.67 -11.61 -14.83
C PHE A 26 9.33 -12.48 -13.60
N GLU A 27 9.61 -13.78 -13.69
CA GLU A 27 9.48 -14.74 -12.59
C GLU A 27 10.87 -14.98 -11.99
N GLY A 28 11.08 -14.58 -10.74
CA GLY A 28 12.36 -14.73 -10.05
C GLY A 28 12.55 -13.70 -8.94
N ASP A 29 13.64 -13.78 -8.22
CA ASP A 29 14.02 -12.81 -7.21
C ASP A 29 14.68 -11.54 -7.81
N TYR A 30 14.99 -10.57 -6.94
CA TYR A 30 15.58 -9.30 -7.40
C TYR A 30 17.03 -9.43 -7.88
N GLU A 31 17.79 -10.40 -7.39
CA GLU A 31 19.16 -10.67 -7.90
C GLU A 31 19.10 -11.33 -9.28
N GLU A 32 18.17 -12.27 -9.48
CA GLU A 32 17.93 -12.90 -10.77
C GLU A 32 17.45 -11.88 -11.80
N LEU A 33 16.51 -11.00 -11.43
CA LEU A 33 16.05 -9.92 -12.30
C LEU A 33 17.21 -8.98 -12.67
N LYS A 34 18.03 -8.58 -11.71
CA LYS A 34 19.20 -7.75 -11.95
C LYS A 34 20.17 -8.41 -12.94
N ASN A 35 20.51 -9.68 -12.73
CA ASN A 35 21.40 -10.42 -13.59
C ASN A 35 20.82 -10.55 -15.02
N TRP A 36 19.52 -10.83 -15.11
CA TRP A 36 18.83 -10.89 -16.40
C TRP A 36 18.89 -9.54 -17.14
N ILE A 37 18.68 -8.40 -16.45
CA ILE A 37 18.79 -7.06 -17.04
C ILE A 37 20.22 -6.80 -17.53
N GLU A 38 21.25 -7.19 -16.78
CA GLU A 38 22.66 -6.98 -17.19
C GLU A 38 23.02 -7.77 -18.44
N ILE A 39 22.51 -8.99 -18.57
CA ILE A 39 22.76 -9.82 -19.75
C ILE A 39 22.05 -9.26 -20.99
N ASN A 40 20.78 -8.87 -20.84
CA ASN A 40 19.94 -8.53 -21.99
C ASN A 40 19.97 -7.01 -22.29
N PHE A 41 20.26 -6.15 -21.31
CA PHE A 41 20.25 -4.68 -21.42
C PHE A 41 21.45 -4.02 -20.74
N PRO A 42 22.68 -4.35 -21.13
CA PRO A 42 23.89 -3.92 -20.40
C PRO A 42 24.07 -2.40 -20.30
N ASN A 43 23.39 -1.60 -21.14
CA ASN A 43 23.47 -0.14 -21.17
C ASN A 43 22.17 0.56 -20.73
N SER A 44 21.19 -0.18 -20.19
CA SER A 44 19.92 0.38 -19.76
C SER A 44 20.05 1.25 -18.50
N VAL A 45 19.15 2.20 -18.34
CA VAL A 45 18.96 2.96 -17.11
C VAL A 45 17.68 2.49 -16.43
N ILE A 46 17.77 2.10 -15.16
CA ILE A 46 16.66 1.63 -14.37
C ILE A 46 16.00 2.79 -13.62
N TYR A 47 14.72 2.93 -13.76
CA TYR A 47 13.88 3.86 -13.02
C TYR A 47 13.02 3.07 -12.05
N MET A 48 13.09 3.39 -10.77
CA MET A 48 12.32 2.70 -9.76
C MET A 48 11.94 3.64 -8.61
N ASN A 49 10.90 3.28 -7.89
CA ASN A 49 10.56 3.95 -6.64
C ASN A 49 11.33 3.32 -5.46
N HIS A 50 11.74 4.17 -4.52
CA HIS A 50 12.19 3.71 -3.22
C HIS A 50 11.08 2.94 -2.52
N SER A 51 11.43 1.81 -1.93
CA SER A 51 10.47 0.99 -1.17
C SER A 51 10.69 1.22 0.32
N THR A 52 9.75 1.93 0.95
CA THR A 52 9.64 2.03 2.40
C THR A 52 8.56 1.04 2.84
N ASP A 53 8.99 -0.14 3.21
CA ASP A 53 8.13 -1.26 3.57
C ASP A 53 8.91 -2.27 4.41
N ILE A 54 8.39 -3.49 4.57
CA ILE A 54 9.08 -4.61 5.21
C ILE A 54 10.39 -4.95 4.47
N ASP A 55 11.29 -5.63 5.14
CA ASP A 55 12.65 -5.94 4.65
C ASP A 55 12.67 -6.58 3.27
N TYR A 56 11.72 -7.47 2.99
CA TYR A 56 11.58 -8.10 1.67
C TYR A 56 11.50 -7.08 0.53
N TYR A 57 10.66 -6.04 0.65
CA TYR A 57 10.53 -5.01 -0.39
C TYR A 57 11.69 -4.00 -0.37
N ARG A 58 12.31 -3.76 0.79
CA ARG A 58 13.54 -2.94 0.89
C ARG A 58 14.72 -3.59 0.18
N THR A 59 14.80 -4.91 0.17
CA THR A 59 15.82 -5.68 -0.51
C THR A 59 15.92 -5.31 -2.00
N LYS A 60 14.81 -5.11 -2.69
CA LYS A 60 14.78 -4.60 -4.07
C LYS A 60 15.65 -3.35 -4.23
N THR A 61 15.41 -2.33 -3.41
CA THR A 61 16.16 -1.08 -3.48
C THR A 61 17.65 -1.28 -3.20
N ASN A 62 17.97 -2.13 -2.24
CA ASN A 62 19.36 -2.40 -1.84
C ASN A 62 20.13 -3.16 -2.92
N VAL A 63 19.52 -4.18 -3.55
CA VAL A 63 20.11 -4.94 -4.66
C VAL A 63 20.47 -3.99 -5.81
N PHE A 64 19.51 -3.19 -6.27
CA PHE A 64 19.75 -2.31 -7.41
C PHE A 64 20.68 -1.15 -7.07
N LYS A 65 20.60 -0.55 -5.89
CA LYS A 65 21.53 0.51 -5.45
C LYS A 65 22.98 0.02 -5.43
N ARG A 66 23.22 -1.16 -4.86
CA ARG A 66 24.57 -1.72 -4.73
C ARG A 66 25.23 -1.92 -6.09
N PHE A 67 24.45 -2.37 -7.07
CA PHE A 67 24.99 -2.75 -8.37
C PHE A 67 25.18 -1.57 -9.31
N TYR A 68 24.28 -0.58 -9.30
CA TYR A 68 24.25 0.49 -10.29
C TYR A 68 24.76 1.85 -9.78
N ALA A 69 25.06 1.98 -8.49
CA ALA A 69 25.45 3.26 -7.90
C ALA A 69 26.66 3.90 -8.59
N ASP A 70 27.68 3.09 -8.89
CA ASP A 70 28.92 3.56 -9.52
C ASP A 70 28.78 3.86 -11.02
N GLN A 71 27.75 3.31 -11.65
CA GLN A 71 27.54 3.42 -13.10
C GLN A 71 26.53 4.49 -13.50
N LYS A 72 25.94 5.20 -12.55
CA LYS A 72 24.85 6.19 -12.78
C LYS A 72 23.66 5.64 -13.58
N ARG A 73 23.48 4.32 -13.58
CA ARG A 73 22.45 3.61 -14.35
C ARG A 73 21.17 3.36 -13.56
N ILE A 74 21.01 3.98 -12.40
CA ILE A 74 19.81 3.88 -11.59
C ILE A 74 19.28 5.27 -11.21
N LYS A 75 17.97 5.45 -11.30
CA LYS A 75 17.25 6.62 -10.80
C LYS A 75 16.15 6.17 -9.87
N ILE A 76 16.26 6.55 -8.59
CA ILE A 76 15.33 6.17 -7.54
C ILE A 76 14.53 7.40 -7.12
N PHE A 77 13.21 7.27 -7.10
CA PHE A 77 12.27 8.31 -6.73
C PHE A 77 11.66 8.02 -5.37
N GLU A 78 11.51 9.05 -4.55
CA GLU A 78 10.83 8.95 -3.27
C GLU A 78 9.31 8.91 -3.45
N ASN A 79 8.63 8.14 -2.60
CA ASN A 79 7.19 8.00 -2.58
C ASN A 79 6.58 8.70 -1.37
N PHE A 80 5.29 9.02 -1.41
CA PHE A 80 4.47 9.46 -0.28
C PHE A 80 4.99 10.67 0.51
N GLY A 81 5.90 11.45 -0.06
CA GLY A 81 6.54 12.56 0.66
C GLY A 81 7.48 12.10 1.78
N ILE A 82 8.01 10.87 1.65
CA ILE A 82 8.98 10.30 2.58
C ILE A 82 10.35 10.93 2.35
N GLN A 83 11.05 11.24 3.42
CA GLN A 83 12.44 11.71 3.40
C GLN A 83 13.35 10.53 3.70
N THR A 84 14.15 10.11 2.73
CA THR A 84 15.13 9.03 2.88
C THR A 84 16.49 9.54 3.36
N LYS A 85 16.72 10.86 3.31
CA LYS A 85 17.94 11.53 3.75
C LYS A 85 17.60 12.80 4.52
N ASN A 86 18.44 13.14 5.48
CA ASN A 86 18.33 14.39 6.26
C ASN A 86 16.94 14.60 6.90
N PHE A 87 16.33 13.51 7.38
CA PHE A 87 15.04 13.57 8.05
C PHE A 87 15.09 14.51 9.25
N ASN A 88 14.21 15.50 9.25
CA ASN A 88 13.98 16.39 10.38
C ASN A 88 12.51 16.29 10.79
N ARG A 89 12.28 15.72 11.97
CA ARG A 89 10.94 15.49 12.51
C ARG A 89 10.11 16.77 12.59
N ASP A 90 10.72 17.88 12.99
CA ASP A 90 10.01 19.15 13.23
C ASP A 90 9.64 19.84 11.90
N ALA A 91 10.47 19.69 10.87
CA ALA A 91 10.24 20.25 9.55
C ALA A 91 9.40 19.34 8.64
N TRP A 92 9.29 18.03 8.95
CA TRP A 92 8.71 17.04 8.05
C TRP A 92 7.29 17.38 7.57
N SER A 93 6.42 17.85 8.46
CA SER A 93 5.04 18.18 8.11
C SER A 93 4.95 19.29 7.05
N PHE A 94 5.83 20.29 7.15
CA PHE A 94 5.92 21.38 6.19
C PHE A 94 6.49 20.91 4.83
N ASP A 95 7.54 20.10 4.87
CA ASP A 95 8.14 19.55 3.66
C ASP A 95 7.20 18.57 2.95
N TRP A 96 6.48 17.75 3.71
CA TRP A 96 5.42 16.89 3.17
C TRP A 96 4.36 17.72 2.43
N GLN A 97 3.90 18.81 3.01
CA GLN A 97 2.91 19.68 2.36
C GLN A 97 3.46 20.28 1.07
N LYS A 98 4.72 20.73 1.05
CA LYS A 98 5.38 21.21 -0.18
C LYS A 98 5.42 20.14 -1.27
N ILE A 99 5.68 18.88 -0.91
CA ILE A 99 5.71 17.78 -1.88
C ILE A 99 4.31 17.50 -2.43
N MET A 100 3.30 17.46 -1.57
CA MET A 100 1.92 17.17 -1.95
C MET A 100 1.28 18.26 -2.82
N THR A 101 1.75 19.51 -2.72
CA THR A 101 1.26 20.64 -3.55
C THR A 101 2.03 20.85 -4.84
N LYS A 102 3.13 20.12 -5.09
CA LYS A 102 3.81 20.16 -6.39
C LYS A 102 2.88 19.66 -7.50
N PRO A 103 2.99 20.19 -8.72
CA PRO A 103 2.18 19.75 -9.84
C PRO A 103 2.21 18.23 -10.03
N ILE A 104 1.07 17.65 -10.38
CA ILE A 104 0.98 16.27 -10.84
C ILE A 104 1.61 16.21 -12.22
N LEU A 105 2.40 15.17 -12.47
CA LEU A 105 3.02 14.97 -13.78
C LEU A 105 1.94 14.66 -14.82
N SER A 106 2.12 15.23 -16.01
CA SER A 106 1.25 14.91 -17.13
C SER A 106 1.42 13.46 -17.57
N GLU A 107 0.40 12.93 -18.21
CA GLU A 107 0.41 11.60 -18.76
C GLU A 107 1.57 11.41 -19.76
N VAL A 108 2.21 10.24 -19.69
CA VAL A 108 3.31 9.91 -20.62
C VAL A 108 2.75 9.76 -22.04
N LYS A 109 3.31 10.53 -22.96
CA LYS A 109 3.06 10.34 -24.41
C LYS A 109 4.17 9.44 -24.95
N ALA A 110 3.81 8.20 -25.32
CA ALA A 110 4.76 7.34 -25.99
C ALA A 110 5.07 7.89 -27.40
N SER A 111 6.34 8.09 -27.71
CA SER A 111 6.78 8.70 -28.97
C SER A 111 7.27 7.69 -30.01
N ALA A 112 7.48 6.43 -29.65
CA ALA A 112 7.94 5.40 -30.58
C ALA A 112 7.58 3.98 -30.04
N PRO A 113 7.38 2.99 -30.91
CA PRO A 113 7.24 1.61 -30.51
C PRO A 113 8.56 1.15 -29.87
N TRP A 114 8.49 0.69 -28.64
CA TRP A 114 9.63 0.07 -27.95
C TRP A 114 9.83 -1.32 -28.54
N GLY A 115 10.81 -1.49 -29.40
CA GLY A 115 11.10 -2.77 -30.03
C GLY A 115 12.01 -3.61 -29.13
N LEU A 116 11.42 -4.39 -28.24
CA LEU A 116 12.10 -5.56 -27.67
C LEU A 116 11.91 -6.74 -28.63
N LYS A 117 12.44 -6.64 -29.83
CA LYS A 117 12.50 -7.77 -30.76
C LYS A 117 13.49 -8.78 -30.17
N ASP A 118 13.07 -10.01 -30.00
CA ASP A 118 13.88 -11.17 -29.62
C ASP A 118 14.06 -11.48 -28.11
N ILE A 119 13.39 -10.77 -27.20
CA ILE A 119 13.42 -11.10 -25.77
C ILE A 119 12.18 -11.92 -25.39
N LYS A 120 12.41 -13.17 -25.00
CA LYS A 120 11.34 -14.03 -24.46
C LYS A 120 11.08 -13.68 -23.00
N LEU A 121 10.13 -12.80 -22.76
CA LEU A 121 9.51 -12.58 -21.47
C LEU A 121 8.02 -12.87 -21.57
N ASN A 122 7.43 -13.34 -20.47
CA ASN A 122 5.98 -13.56 -20.44
C ASN A 122 5.26 -12.22 -20.59
N SER A 123 4.21 -12.19 -21.39
CA SER A 123 3.21 -11.15 -21.36
C SER A 123 2.40 -11.24 -20.06
N PHE A 124 1.61 -10.19 -19.73
CA PHE A 124 0.71 -10.27 -18.59
C PHE A 124 -0.32 -11.40 -18.77
N GLU A 125 -0.82 -11.61 -19.97
CA GLU A 125 -1.78 -12.66 -20.29
C GLU A 125 -1.20 -14.05 -20.04
N GLU A 126 0.02 -14.33 -20.53
CA GLU A 126 0.72 -15.59 -20.28
C GLU A 126 1.00 -15.82 -18.79
N PHE A 127 1.45 -14.78 -18.10
CA PHE A 127 1.68 -14.83 -16.65
C PHE A 127 0.37 -15.09 -15.89
N SER A 128 -0.69 -14.35 -16.20
CA SER A 128 -1.97 -14.47 -15.50
C SER A 128 -2.64 -15.84 -15.70
N SER A 129 -2.42 -16.48 -16.84
CA SER A 129 -2.96 -17.82 -17.13
C SER A 129 -2.37 -18.93 -16.26
N LYS A 130 -1.17 -18.71 -15.70
CA LYS A 130 -0.49 -19.64 -14.79
C LYS A 130 -0.96 -19.50 -13.34
N ILE A 131 -1.66 -18.40 -13.00
CA ILE A 131 -2.07 -18.10 -11.62
C ILE A 131 -3.49 -18.59 -11.39
N THR A 132 -3.65 -19.56 -10.51
CA THR A 132 -4.96 -19.96 -10.01
C THR A 132 -5.33 -19.08 -8.82
N LEU A 133 -6.26 -18.15 -9.02
CA LEU A 133 -6.80 -17.34 -7.94
C LEU A 133 -7.83 -18.16 -7.17
N ILE A 134 -7.48 -18.58 -5.96
CA ILE A 134 -8.44 -19.12 -5.01
C ILE A 134 -9.11 -17.92 -4.34
N ASP A 135 -10.33 -17.62 -4.72
CA ASP A 135 -11.08 -16.49 -4.16
C ASP A 135 -11.59 -16.85 -2.75
N GLN A 136 -10.75 -16.61 -1.76
CA GLN A 136 -11.12 -16.78 -0.34
C GLN A 136 -11.89 -15.57 0.23
N MET A 137 -11.94 -14.46 -0.52
CA MET A 137 -12.57 -13.20 -0.10
C MET A 137 -13.48 -12.67 -1.21
N PRO A 138 -14.66 -13.25 -1.41
CA PRO A 138 -15.55 -12.92 -2.53
C PRO A 138 -16.02 -11.44 -2.51
N GLU A 139 -16.07 -10.83 -1.33
CA GLU A 139 -16.48 -9.44 -1.16
C GLU A 139 -15.30 -8.47 -1.01
N SER A 140 -14.08 -8.87 -1.40
CA SER A 140 -12.90 -8.00 -1.39
C SER A 140 -13.03 -6.87 -2.41
N GLN A 141 -12.26 -5.79 -2.18
CA GLN A 141 -12.21 -4.67 -3.12
C GLN A 141 -11.63 -5.10 -4.48
N ILE A 142 -12.16 -4.49 -5.54
CA ILE A 142 -11.62 -4.59 -6.88
C ILE A 142 -10.43 -3.64 -6.98
N GLY A 143 -9.33 -4.09 -7.63
CA GLY A 143 -8.15 -3.28 -7.89
C GLY A 143 -8.32 -2.38 -9.12
N GLY A 144 -7.26 -1.64 -9.47
CA GLY A 144 -7.18 -0.82 -10.67
C GLY A 144 -7.37 0.68 -10.43
N GLU A 145 -6.89 1.46 -11.39
CA GLU A 145 -6.90 2.93 -11.36
C GLU A 145 -8.31 3.48 -11.51
N THR A 146 -9.08 2.95 -12.45
CA THR A 146 -10.48 3.35 -12.69
C THR A 146 -11.29 3.23 -11.40
N LYS A 147 -11.16 2.09 -10.71
CA LYS A 147 -11.87 1.87 -9.44
C LYS A 147 -11.40 2.79 -8.33
N ALA A 148 -10.12 3.12 -8.28
CA ALA A 148 -9.57 4.08 -7.34
C ALA A 148 -10.19 5.47 -7.52
N PHE A 149 -10.30 5.95 -8.76
CA PHE A 149 -10.93 7.23 -9.07
C PHE A 149 -12.42 7.24 -8.75
N GLU A 150 -13.17 6.19 -9.09
CA GLU A 150 -14.58 6.06 -8.71
C GLU A 150 -14.78 6.19 -7.19
N LEU A 151 -13.97 5.47 -6.40
CA LEU A 151 -14.02 5.51 -4.94
C LEU A 151 -13.64 6.89 -4.39
N MET A 152 -12.66 7.56 -4.99
CA MET A 152 -12.24 8.90 -4.60
C MET A 152 -13.36 9.91 -4.88
N HIS A 153 -13.89 9.95 -6.09
CA HIS A 153 -14.96 10.88 -6.47
C HIS A 153 -16.21 10.69 -5.61
N SER A 154 -16.71 9.46 -5.51
CA SER A 154 -17.88 9.18 -4.68
C SER A 154 -17.69 9.56 -3.20
N PHE A 155 -16.46 9.44 -2.68
CA PHE A 155 -16.15 9.86 -1.32
C PHE A 155 -16.13 11.39 -1.17
N LEU A 156 -15.49 12.10 -2.10
CA LEU A 156 -15.36 13.55 -2.05
C LEU A 156 -16.69 14.27 -2.29
N GLU A 157 -17.57 13.68 -3.09
CA GLU A 157 -18.85 14.27 -3.51
C GLU A 157 -20.01 13.92 -2.57
N GLU A 158 -20.05 12.69 -2.03
CA GLU A 158 -21.22 12.18 -1.31
C GLU A 158 -20.87 11.37 -0.06
N ARG A 159 -20.19 10.20 -0.22
CA ARG A 159 -20.01 9.22 0.85
C ARG A 159 -19.20 9.73 2.05
N GLY A 160 -18.38 10.76 1.84
CA GLY A 160 -17.60 11.40 2.91
C GLY A 160 -18.44 12.20 3.90
N ASN A 161 -19.73 12.40 3.66
CA ASN A 161 -20.62 13.09 4.58
C ASN A 161 -20.78 12.31 5.90
N GLY A 162 -20.41 12.95 6.99
CA GLY A 162 -20.38 12.34 8.33
C GLY A 162 -19.14 11.49 8.61
N TYR A 163 -18.13 11.49 7.74
CA TYR A 163 -16.91 10.72 7.89
C TYR A 163 -16.25 10.88 9.27
N ALA A 164 -16.22 12.08 9.81
CA ALA A 164 -15.53 12.35 11.09
C ALA A 164 -16.06 11.48 12.25
N PHE A 165 -17.34 11.10 12.21
CA PHE A 165 -17.97 10.22 13.19
C PHE A 165 -18.02 8.78 12.71
N LYS A 166 -18.49 8.56 11.50
CA LYS A 166 -18.77 7.25 10.92
C LYS A 166 -17.51 6.40 10.73
N MET A 167 -16.34 7.03 10.52
CA MET A 167 -15.08 6.31 10.35
C MET A 167 -14.70 5.41 11.53
N SER A 168 -15.26 5.67 12.72
CA SER A 168 -15.03 4.87 13.93
C SER A 168 -16.14 3.84 14.21
N SER A 169 -17.25 3.92 13.48
CA SER A 169 -18.38 2.99 13.62
C SER A 169 -18.03 1.63 13.02
N PRO A 170 -18.31 0.51 13.69
CA PRO A 170 -18.08 -0.82 13.13
C PRO A 170 -18.99 -1.14 11.94
N VAL A 171 -20.14 -0.48 11.82
CA VAL A 171 -21.14 -0.73 10.77
C VAL A 171 -21.04 0.33 9.65
N GLU A 172 -21.03 1.62 10.01
CA GLU A 172 -21.12 2.70 9.02
C GLU A 172 -19.80 2.95 8.29
N ALA A 173 -18.65 2.61 8.89
CA ALA A 173 -17.34 2.89 8.32
C ALA A 173 -17.12 2.21 6.96
N GLU A 174 -17.73 1.06 6.70
CA GLU A 174 -17.64 0.37 5.41
C GLU A 174 -18.10 1.28 4.27
N PHE A 175 -19.15 2.05 4.48
CA PHE A 175 -19.76 2.92 3.46
C PHE A 175 -19.22 4.35 3.51
N ALA A 176 -18.89 4.86 4.69
CA ALA A 176 -18.46 6.24 4.89
C ALA A 176 -16.95 6.48 4.77
N CYS A 177 -16.11 5.44 4.82
CA CYS A 177 -14.68 5.59 4.58
C CYS A 177 -14.37 5.68 3.09
N SER A 178 -13.24 6.31 2.75
CA SER A 178 -12.81 6.48 1.35
C SER A 178 -12.55 5.16 0.63
N ARG A 179 -12.13 4.14 1.36
CA ARG A 179 -11.73 2.81 0.84
C ARG A 179 -10.49 2.85 -0.07
N LEU A 180 -9.70 3.93 -0.01
CA LEU A 180 -8.53 4.14 -0.86
C LEU A 180 -7.25 3.46 -0.35
N SER A 181 -7.24 2.91 0.87
CA SER A 181 -6.01 2.32 1.44
C SER A 181 -5.38 1.24 0.56
N THR A 182 -6.19 0.35 0.01
CA THR A 182 -5.75 -0.70 -0.91
C THR A 182 -5.15 -0.10 -2.18
N HIS A 183 -5.81 0.89 -2.76
CA HIS A 183 -5.36 1.55 -4.00
C HIS A 183 -4.08 2.37 -3.80
N LEU A 184 -3.90 3.00 -2.64
CA LEU A 184 -2.67 3.68 -2.27
C LEU A 184 -1.52 2.68 -2.06
N ALA A 185 -1.80 1.53 -1.45
CA ALA A 185 -0.80 0.48 -1.21
C ALA A 185 -0.28 -0.15 -2.51
N PHE A 186 -1.16 -0.43 -3.48
CA PHE A 186 -0.79 -0.95 -4.80
C PHE A 186 -0.40 0.14 -5.81
N GLY A 187 -0.52 1.40 -5.45
CA GLY A 187 -0.14 2.52 -6.32
C GLY A 187 -1.07 2.76 -7.51
N SER A 188 -2.30 2.20 -7.50
CA SER A 188 -3.31 2.46 -8.55
C SER A 188 -3.87 3.89 -8.51
N ILE A 189 -3.61 4.64 -7.45
CA ILE A 189 -3.78 6.08 -7.38
C ILE A 189 -2.68 6.70 -6.53
N SER A 190 -2.15 7.85 -6.93
CA SER A 190 -1.13 8.52 -6.13
C SER A 190 -1.75 9.28 -4.96
N LEU A 191 -1.06 9.27 -3.81
CA LEU A 191 -1.47 10.07 -2.66
C LEU A 191 -1.58 11.56 -3.01
N LYS A 192 -0.69 12.06 -3.85
CA LYS A 192 -0.68 13.44 -4.32
C LYS A 192 -1.96 13.78 -5.10
N THR A 193 -2.40 12.88 -5.97
CA THR A 193 -3.68 13.01 -6.70
C THR A 193 -4.83 13.11 -5.72
N VAL A 194 -4.94 12.18 -4.77
CA VAL A 194 -5.99 12.20 -3.74
C VAL A 194 -5.96 13.48 -2.92
N TYR A 195 -4.77 13.94 -2.51
CA TYR A 195 -4.61 15.15 -1.71
C TYR A 195 -5.03 16.42 -2.47
N GLN A 196 -4.65 16.55 -3.74
CA GLN A 196 -4.99 17.73 -4.55
C GLN A 196 -6.47 17.74 -4.90
N SER A 197 -7.06 16.62 -5.33
CA SER A 197 -8.52 16.51 -5.54
C SER A 197 -9.32 16.83 -4.28
N LEU A 198 -8.83 16.42 -3.12
CA LEU A 198 -9.43 16.79 -1.84
C LEU A 198 -9.37 18.30 -1.59
N LEU A 199 -8.24 18.95 -1.86
CA LEU A 199 -8.11 20.42 -1.69
C LEU A 199 -9.04 21.18 -2.63
N GLU A 200 -9.26 20.69 -3.84
CA GLU A 200 -10.19 21.25 -4.82
C GLU A 200 -11.66 21.05 -4.39
N ALA A 201 -11.99 19.92 -3.79
CA ALA A 201 -13.34 19.61 -3.33
C ALA A 201 -13.78 20.42 -2.09
N ILE A 202 -12.87 20.68 -1.14
CA ILE A 202 -13.18 21.30 0.15
C ILE A 202 -13.94 22.65 0.01
N PRO A 203 -13.56 23.61 -0.85
CA PRO A 203 -14.24 24.90 -0.92
C PRO A 203 -15.72 24.80 -1.24
N ASN A 204 -16.11 23.85 -2.08
CA ASN A 204 -17.46 23.68 -2.60
C ASN A 204 -18.30 22.63 -1.87
N SER A 205 -17.70 21.88 -0.93
CA SER A 205 -18.39 20.80 -0.22
C SER A 205 -19.34 21.34 0.87
N SER A 206 -20.48 20.67 1.05
CA SER A 206 -21.40 20.88 2.18
C SER A 206 -20.89 20.25 3.49
N PHE A 207 -19.93 19.30 3.44
CA PHE A 207 -19.36 18.60 4.59
C PHE A 207 -17.84 18.81 4.74
N LYS A 208 -17.42 20.07 4.61
CA LYS A 208 -16.00 20.48 4.69
C LYS A 208 -15.26 19.95 5.91
N LYS A 209 -15.93 19.88 7.06
CA LYS A 209 -15.35 19.39 8.32
C LYS A 209 -14.91 17.92 8.21
N ASP A 210 -15.68 17.10 7.52
CA ASP A 210 -15.37 15.70 7.27
C ASP A 210 -14.18 15.56 6.34
N LEU A 211 -14.14 16.35 5.26
CA LEU A 211 -13.02 16.38 4.33
C LEU A 211 -11.71 16.85 5.00
N TYR A 212 -11.76 17.83 5.89
CA TYR A 212 -10.60 18.21 6.72
C TYR A 212 -10.17 17.08 7.67
N SER A 213 -11.11 16.31 8.19
CA SER A 213 -10.79 15.10 8.97
C SER A 213 -10.07 14.06 8.12
N PHE A 214 -10.50 13.84 6.89
CA PHE A 214 -9.84 12.94 5.94
C PHE A 214 -8.45 13.46 5.54
N LYS A 215 -8.29 14.76 5.30
CA LYS A 215 -6.99 15.40 5.03
C LYS A 215 -5.95 15.03 6.09
N LYS A 216 -6.33 15.06 7.37
CA LYS A 216 -5.45 14.64 8.47
C LYS A 216 -5.06 13.16 8.36
N ARG A 217 -5.94 12.29 7.86
CA ARG A 217 -5.63 10.86 7.70
C ARG A 217 -4.62 10.60 6.58
N LEU A 218 -4.66 11.36 5.49
CA LEU A 218 -3.62 11.28 4.45
C LEU A 218 -2.23 11.65 4.98
N HIS A 219 -2.16 12.67 5.83
CA HIS A 219 -0.91 13.04 6.49
C HIS A 219 -0.42 11.93 7.45
N TRP A 220 -1.33 11.36 8.26
CA TRP A 220 -1.02 10.24 9.16
C TRP A 220 -0.53 9.00 8.41
N HIS A 221 -1.09 8.71 7.24
CA HIS A 221 -0.64 7.61 6.39
C HIS A 221 0.87 7.72 6.11
N CYS A 222 1.31 8.89 5.64
CA CYS A 222 2.73 9.11 5.37
C CYS A 222 3.59 9.18 6.63
N HIS A 223 3.03 9.67 7.73
CA HIS A 223 3.75 9.71 9.01
C HIS A 223 4.16 8.30 9.49
N PHE A 224 3.27 7.32 9.38
CA PHE A 224 3.61 5.94 9.76
C PHE A 224 4.63 5.31 8.81
N ILE A 225 4.54 5.59 7.51
CA ILE A 225 5.53 5.12 6.55
C ILE A 225 6.89 5.77 6.84
N GLN A 226 6.92 7.08 7.12
CA GLN A 226 8.15 7.78 7.51
C GLN A 226 8.75 7.20 8.80
N LYS A 227 7.90 6.80 9.76
CA LYS A 227 8.36 6.14 10.99
C LYS A 227 9.10 4.84 10.68
N LEU A 228 8.55 4.00 9.82
CA LEU A 228 9.21 2.75 9.38
C LEU A 228 10.49 3.02 8.56
N GLU A 229 10.52 4.09 7.75
CA GLU A 229 11.73 4.48 7.02
C GLU A 229 12.88 4.87 7.95
N THR A 230 12.58 5.60 9.02
CA THR A 230 13.60 6.05 9.98
C THR A 230 13.98 5.01 11.02
N GLU A 231 13.09 4.08 11.31
CA GLU A 231 13.27 3.04 12.32
C GLU A 231 12.85 1.66 11.74
N PRO A 232 13.57 1.14 10.73
CA PRO A 232 13.20 -0.10 10.06
C PRO A 232 13.21 -1.34 10.95
N GLU A 233 13.93 -1.31 12.05
CA GLU A 233 13.96 -2.36 13.07
C GLU A 233 12.61 -2.58 13.75
N LEU A 234 11.65 -1.64 13.64
CA LEU A 234 10.29 -1.81 14.14
C LEU A 234 9.52 -2.96 13.48
N GLU A 235 10.01 -3.48 12.36
CA GLU A 235 9.48 -4.70 11.77
C GLU A 235 9.76 -5.93 12.65
N PHE A 236 10.88 -5.95 13.39
CA PHE A 236 11.38 -7.12 14.11
C PHE A 236 11.39 -6.94 15.62
N SER A 237 11.33 -5.71 16.11
CA SER A 237 11.43 -5.37 17.53
C SER A 237 10.33 -4.42 17.98
N SER A 238 10.01 -4.44 19.28
CA SER A 238 9.05 -3.52 19.86
C SER A 238 9.59 -2.08 19.84
N MET A 239 8.70 -1.09 19.75
CA MET A 239 9.07 0.33 19.86
C MET A 239 9.83 0.66 21.17
N HIS A 240 9.58 -0.12 22.22
CA HIS A 240 10.30 -0.03 23.47
C HIS A 240 10.95 -1.38 23.78
N PRO A 241 12.29 -1.48 23.90
CA PRO A 241 13.01 -2.74 24.04
C PRO A 241 12.56 -3.62 25.21
N MET A 242 12.10 -2.99 26.33
CA MET A 242 11.59 -3.74 27.48
C MET A 242 10.33 -4.56 27.16
N CYS A 243 9.65 -4.28 26.05
CA CYS A 243 8.43 -5.00 25.66
C CYS A 243 8.71 -6.26 24.84
N ASP A 244 9.93 -6.47 24.32
CA ASP A 244 10.25 -7.58 23.41
C ASP A 244 10.08 -8.95 24.07
N LYS A 245 10.42 -9.08 25.35
CA LYS A 245 10.35 -10.35 26.07
C LYS A 245 9.15 -10.46 27.01
N LEU A 246 8.22 -9.53 26.93
CA LEU A 246 7.11 -9.43 27.90
C LEU A 246 6.13 -10.61 27.82
N ARG A 247 5.91 -11.15 26.62
CA ARG A 247 4.84 -12.14 26.33
C ARG A 247 5.33 -13.53 25.95
N GLY A 248 6.63 -13.78 25.96
CA GLY A 248 7.20 -15.07 25.52
C GLY A 248 6.80 -15.44 24.09
N ASP A 249 6.68 -16.75 23.83
CA ASP A 249 6.41 -17.27 22.48
C ASP A 249 4.93 -17.28 22.08
N GLY A 250 4.03 -16.93 23.00
CA GLY A 250 2.60 -16.97 22.78
C GLY A 250 2.01 -18.39 22.74
N ASP A 251 0.69 -18.47 22.56
CA ASP A 251 -0.08 -19.70 22.49
C ASP A 251 -0.74 -19.81 21.10
N ASN A 252 -0.32 -20.81 20.33
CA ASN A 252 -0.81 -21.00 18.96
C ASN A 252 -2.31 -21.35 18.92
N GLU A 253 -2.85 -22.07 19.91
CA GLU A 253 -4.28 -22.42 19.95
C GLU A 253 -5.13 -21.16 20.15
N ILE A 254 -4.70 -20.28 21.07
CA ILE A 254 -5.36 -19.00 21.30
C ILE A 254 -5.28 -18.12 20.05
N ILE A 255 -4.12 -18.06 19.40
CA ILE A 255 -3.93 -17.28 18.17
C ILE A 255 -4.84 -17.80 17.06
N GLU A 256 -4.95 -19.12 16.87
CA GLU A 256 -5.85 -19.72 15.89
C GLU A 256 -7.33 -19.38 16.14
N LYS A 257 -7.79 -19.48 17.38
CA LYS A 257 -9.17 -19.08 17.73
C LYS A 257 -9.41 -17.61 17.44
N TRP A 258 -8.43 -16.76 17.75
CA TRP A 258 -8.51 -15.33 17.45
C TRP A 258 -8.60 -15.08 15.94
N ILE A 259 -7.73 -15.69 15.11
CA ILE A 259 -7.76 -15.56 13.65
C ILE A 259 -9.10 -16.05 13.09
N LYS A 260 -9.62 -17.16 13.60
CA LYS A 260 -10.89 -17.75 13.14
C LYS A 260 -12.10 -16.90 13.53
N GLY A 261 -11.99 -16.02 14.54
CA GLY A 261 -13.11 -15.32 15.15
C GLY A 261 -13.98 -16.28 15.97
N GLU A 262 -13.34 -17.11 16.79
CA GLU A 262 -13.93 -18.15 17.63
C GLU A 262 -13.47 -18.00 19.08
N THR A 263 -13.25 -16.76 19.52
CA THR A 263 -12.74 -16.46 20.87
C THR A 263 -13.84 -16.54 21.94
N GLY A 264 -15.10 -16.50 21.53
CA GLY A 264 -16.25 -16.39 22.43
C GLY A 264 -16.59 -14.94 22.85
N PHE A 265 -15.88 -13.94 22.30
CA PHE A 265 -16.22 -12.53 22.46
C PHE A 265 -16.95 -12.04 21.21
N PRO A 266 -18.30 -11.93 21.22
CA PRO A 266 -19.11 -11.79 20.01
C PRO A 266 -18.72 -10.61 19.13
N PHE A 267 -18.38 -9.47 19.71
CA PHE A 267 -17.99 -8.28 18.94
C PHE A 267 -16.62 -8.44 18.29
N LEU A 268 -15.65 -9.04 18.99
CA LEU A 268 -14.33 -9.34 18.46
C LEU A 268 -14.44 -10.33 17.30
N ASP A 269 -15.19 -11.43 17.54
CA ASP A 269 -15.38 -12.50 16.57
C ASP A 269 -16.07 -11.97 15.30
N ALA A 270 -17.08 -11.12 15.44
CA ALA A 270 -17.74 -10.46 14.32
C ALA A 270 -16.75 -9.57 13.50
N CYS A 271 -15.86 -8.84 14.17
CA CYS A 271 -14.82 -8.03 13.50
C CYS A 271 -13.82 -8.90 12.73
N MET A 272 -13.39 -10.03 13.29
CA MET A 272 -12.49 -10.97 12.63
C MET A 272 -13.16 -11.65 11.42
N GLN A 273 -14.41 -12.09 11.56
CA GLN A 273 -15.19 -12.66 10.46
C GLN A 273 -15.41 -11.64 9.34
N PHE A 274 -15.70 -10.38 9.69
CA PHE A 274 -15.81 -9.30 8.70
C PHE A 274 -14.51 -9.07 7.95
N LEU A 275 -13.36 -9.02 8.66
CA LEU A 275 -12.04 -8.88 8.05
C LEU A 275 -11.75 -10.02 7.07
N LYS A 276 -12.03 -11.27 7.45
CA LYS A 276 -11.86 -12.46 6.59
C LYS A 276 -12.73 -12.40 5.34
N LYS A 277 -13.97 -11.91 5.46
CA LYS A 277 -14.91 -11.84 4.35
C LYS A 277 -14.60 -10.70 3.37
N LYS A 278 -14.25 -9.53 3.89
CA LYS A 278 -14.09 -8.28 3.12
C LYS A 278 -12.62 -7.95 2.77
N GLY A 279 -11.65 -8.55 3.44
CA GLY A 279 -10.24 -8.17 3.33
C GLY A 279 -9.96 -6.74 3.81
N TRP A 280 -10.89 -6.15 4.56
CA TRP A 280 -10.79 -4.78 5.06
C TRP A 280 -11.53 -4.62 6.39
N ILE A 281 -11.00 -3.77 7.24
CA ILE A 281 -11.66 -3.32 8.46
C ILE A 281 -11.24 -1.87 8.77
N ASN A 282 -12.09 -1.08 9.39
CA ASN A 282 -11.78 0.30 9.74
C ASN A 282 -10.69 0.37 10.84
N PHE A 283 -10.03 1.52 10.92
CA PHE A 283 -8.90 1.73 11.83
C PHE A 283 -9.24 1.45 13.30
N ARG A 284 -10.41 1.88 13.77
CA ARG A 284 -10.81 1.68 15.17
C ARG A 284 -10.96 0.19 15.51
N MET A 285 -11.59 -0.56 14.64
CA MET A 285 -11.75 -2.01 14.86
C MET A 285 -10.41 -2.74 14.71
N ARG A 286 -9.56 -2.33 13.77
CA ARG A 286 -8.20 -2.88 13.65
C ARG A 286 -7.39 -2.68 14.93
N ALA A 287 -7.41 -1.46 15.49
CA ALA A 287 -6.76 -1.18 16.76
C ALA A 287 -7.34 -2.04 17.90
N MET A 288 -8.64 -2.25 17.93
CA MET A 288 -9.31 -3.06 18.94
C MET A 288 -8.90 -4.54 18.84
N ILE A 289 -8.97 -5.16 17.66
CA ILE A 289 -8.61 -6.58 17.50
C ILE A 289 -7.15 -6.85 17.85
N MET A 290 -6.23 -5.94 17.48
CA MET A 290 -4.81 -6.07 17.83
C MET A 290 -4.54 -5.80 19.31
N SER A 291 -5.21 -4.81 19.89
CA SER A 291 -5.12 -4.52 21.32
C SER A 291 -5.64 -5.72 22.14
N PHE A 292 -6.74 -6.32 21.72
CA PHE A 292 -7.30 -7.49 22.38
C PHE A 292 -6.34 -8.69 22.33
N ALA A 293 -5.75 -9.00 21.17
CA ALA A 293 -4.75 -10.04 21.03
C ALA A 293 -3.55 -9.80 21.95
N SER A 294 -3.05 -8.56 22.03
CA SER A 294 -1.84 -8.26 22.79
C SER A 294 -2.06 -8.12 24.29
N TYR A 295 -3.19 -7.57 24.75
CA TYR A 295 -3.44 -7.28 26.17
C TYR A 295 -4.39 -8.25 26.86
N ASN A 296 -5.46 -8.67 26.19
CA ASN A 296 -6.44 -9.57 26.78
C ASN A 296 -6.06 -11.03 26.60
N LEU A 297 -5.63 -11.40 25.39
CA LEU A 297 -5.14 -12.75 25.10
C LEU A 297 -3.65 -12.92 25.42
N TRP A 298 -2.95 -11.84 25.72
CA TRP A 298 -1.52 -11.80 26.09
C TRP A 298 -0.60 -12.42 25.03
N GLN A 299 -0.94 -12.24 23.75
CA GLN A 299 -0.15 -12.79 22.65
C GLN A 299 0.93 -11.80 22.16
N PRO A 300 2.10 -12.27 21.73
CA PRO A 300 3.16 -11.41 21.21
C PRO A 300 2.76 -10.86 19.83
N TRP A 301 2.95 -9.55 19.66
CA TRP A 301 2.52 -8.84 18.46
C TRP A 301 3.17 -9.36 17.17
N HIS A 302 4.42 -9.80 17.22
CA HIS A 302 5.15 -10.33 16.06
C HIS A 302 4.55 -11.64 15.50
N LYS A 303 3.76 -12.36 16.29
CA LYS A 303 3.00 -13.52 15.82
C LYS A 303 1.60 -13.17 15.32
N THR A 304 1.00 -12.11 15.83
CA THR A 304 -0.37 -11.74 15.48
C THR A 304 -0.46 -10.72 14.35
N SER A 305 0.55 -9.85 14.16
CA SER A 305 0.51 -8.79 13.15
C SER A 305 0.69 -9.27 11.70
N PRO A 306 1.40 -10.37 11.38
CA PRO A 306 1.50 -10.88 10.01
C PRO A 306 0.24 -11.59 9.51
N LEU A 307 -0.68 -11.94 10.40
CA LEU A 307 -1.89 -12.71 10.14
C LEU A 307 -3.08 -11.81 9.83
#